data_4f48dcd37f6bef37687cb7d339d053ba
#
_entry.id   4f48dcd37f6bef37687cb7d339d053ba
#
_cell.length_a   1.000
_cell.length_b   1.000
_cell.length_c   1.000
_cell.angle_alpha   90.00
_cell.angle_beta   90.00
_cell.angle_gamma   90.00
#
_symmetry.space_group_name_H-M   'P 1'
#
loop_
_entity.id
_entity.type
_entity.pdbx_description
1 polymer ?
#
loop_
_entity_poly.entity_id
_entity_poly.type
_entity_poly.pdbx_seq_one_letter_code
_entity_poly.pdbx_strand_id
1 'polypeptide(L)'
;SQLREMHSNGAKLTELRKEKENMLAVVYNMLCICLGTPPETFDWQFRDKKKKFKRINNLTALDFYSKHVDVVLKDKVCLIHCPMSNKEMNEHYTVSYLGNVTGGDAISYGNVEIEVMKRAAAKSIKAGEAVWFGCDVGKMFHRDLGVMDMNLYDFELLFNTEFKMDKKAKLEYGDSIMTHAMLLTAVDMKGSESIKWRIENSWGEKGGDKGYMLMTDKWFDEYTYEVVIDKKYLG
;
A
#
# COMPACT_ATOMS: atom_id res chain seq x y z
N SER A 1 -21.70 12.50 7.93
CA SER A 1 -22.36 13.46 8.86
C SER A 1 -23.77 13.02 9.21
N GLN A 2 -24.64 12.64 8.28
CA GLN A 2 -26.05 12.29 8.53
C GLN A 2 -26.24 11.22 9.63
N LEU A 3 -25.52 10.10 9.59
CA LEU A 3 -25.63 9.08 10.66
C LEU A 3 -25.19 9.60 12.03
N ARG A 4 -24.19 10.51 12.09
CA ARG A 4 -23.78 11.13 13.34
C ARG A 4 -24.86 12.07 13.87
N GLU A 5 -25.49 12.83 13.00
CA GLU A 5 -26.61 13.71 13.36
C GLU A 5 -27.81 12.90 13.87
N MET A 6 -28.19 11.83 13.19
CA MET A 6 -29.25 10.92 13.65
C MET A 6 -28.93 10.35 15.04
N HIS A 7 -27.69 9.91 15.26
CA HIS A 7 -27.26 9.40 16.57
C HIS A 7 -27.33 10.48 17.64
N SER A 8 -26.88 11.70 17.34
CA SER A 8 -26.95 12.86 18.25
C SER A 8 -28.40 13.21 18.63
N ASN A 9 -29.33 12.96 17.71
CA ASN A 9 -30.76 13.17 17.91
C ASN A 9 -31.48 11.96 18.55
N GLY A 10 -30.73 10.98 19.07
CA GLY A 10 -31.26 9.84 19.82
C GLY A 10 -31.74 8.66 18.97
N ALA A 11 -31.41 8.60 17.68
CA ALA A 11 -31.78 7.45 16.83
C ALA A 11 -31.17 6.14 17.36
N LYS A 12 -31.96 5.07 17.34
CA LYS A 12 -31.53 3.75 17.75
C LYS A 12 -30.60 3.11 16.72
N LEU A 13 -29.77 2.16 17.16
CA LEU A 13 -28.83 1.46 16.29
C LEU A 13 -29.51 0.78 15.08
N THR A 14 -30.74 0.27 15.26
CA THR A 14 -31.53 -0.33 14.17
C THR A 14 -31.91 0.68 13.09
N GLU A 15 -32.25 1.90 13.49
CA GLU A 15 -32.59 3.01 12.58
C GLU A 15 -31.34 3.49 11.83
N LEU A 16 -30.22 3.61 12.53
CA LEU A 16 -28.91 3.95 11.92
C LEU A 16 -28.48 2.90 10.89
N ARG A 17 -28.66 1.61 11.20
CA ARG A 17 -28.35 0.53 10.25
C ARG A 17 -29.23 0.56 9.01
N LYS A 18 -30.55 0.78 9.20
CA LYS A 18 -31.47 0.92 8.07
C LYS A 18 -31.11 2.10 7.17
N GLU A 19 -30.81 3.25 7.79
CA GLU A 19 -30.40 4.43 7.02
C GLU A 19 -29.06 4.22 6.30
N LYS A 20 -28.11 3.53 6.93
CA LYS A 20 -26.86 3.14 6.27
C LYS A 20 -27.12 2.31 4.99
N GLU A 21 -28.04 1.34 5.04
CA GLU A 21 -28.41 0.55 3.85
C GLU A 21 -29.05 1.41 2.75
N ASN A 22 -29.93 2.36 3.12
CA ASN A 22 -30.49 3.33 2.17
C ASN A 22 -29.39 4.18 1.50
N MET A 23 -28.44 4.69 2.28
CA MET A 23 -27.31 5.47 1.77
C MET A 23 -26.42 4.63 0.84
N LEU A 24 -26.16 3.37 1.19
CA LEU A 24 -25.38 2.45 0.33
C LEU A 24 -26.09 2.17 -1.00
N ALA A 25 -27.41 2.02 -1.00
CA ALA A 25 -28.19 1.84 -2.22
C ALA A 25 -28.08 3.08 -3.15
N VAL A 26 -28.11 4.28 -2.57
CA VAL A 26 -27.88 5.54 -3.35
C VAL A 26 -26.49 5.56 -3.95
N VAL A 27 -25.45 5.26 -3.15
CA VAL A 27 -24.04 5.22 -3.64
C VAL A 27 -23.90 4.16 -4.75
N TYR A 28 -24.47 2.97 -4.57
CA TYR A 28 -24.43 1.92 -5.58
C TYR A 28 -25.07 2.38 -6.90
N ASN A 29 -26.26 3.00 -6.82
CA ASN A 29 -26.93 3.53 -8.00
C ASN A 29 -26.09 4.60 -8.71
N MET A 30 -25.46 5.52 -7.98
CA MET A 30 -24.55 6.51 -8.54
C MET A 30 -23.35 5.86 -9.26
N LEU A 31 -22.76 4.83 -8.64
CA LEU A 31 -21.67 4.07 -9.28
C LEU A 31 -22.13 3.36 -10.55
N CYS A 32 -23.31 2.74 -10.54
CA CYS A 32 -23.88 2.10 -11.73
C CYS A 32 -24.15 3.10 -12.88
N ILE A 33 -24.59 4.32 -12.55
CA ILE A 33 -24.78 5.38 -13.54
C ILE A 33 -23.45 5.82 -14.15
N CYS A 34 -22.41 5.98 -13.32
CA CYS A 34 -21.11 6.50 -13.75
C CYS A 34 -20.21 5.45 -14.42
N LEU A 35 -20.26 4.21 -13.96
CA LEU A 35 -19.32 3.14 -14.33
C LEU A 35 -19.99 1.95 -15.07
N GLY A 36 -21.30 1.91 -15.12
CA GLY A 36 -22.08 0.77 -15.59
C GLY A 36 -22.40 -0.23 -14.47
N THR A 37 -23.48 -0.97 -14.67
CA THR A 37 -23.85 -2.05 -13.74
C THR A 37 -22.88 -3.22 -13.90
N PRO A 38 -22.31 -3.75 -12.82
CA PRO A 38 -21.42 -4.91 -12.88
C PRO A 38 -22.12 -6.10 -13.55
N PRO A 39 -21.52 -6.72 -14.58
CA PRO A 39 -22.10 -7.88 -15.23
C PRO A 39 -22.00 -9.11 -14.31
N GLU A 40 -22.99 -10.00 -14.35
CA GLU A 40 -22.92 -11.29 -13.68
C GLU A 40 -21.83 -12.19 -14.28
N THR A 41 -21.68 -12.14 -15.59
CA THR A 41 -20.64 -12.83 -16.36
C THR A 41 -20.05 -11.91 -17.43
N PHE A 42 -18.83 -12.18 -17.84
CA PHE A 42 -18.13 -11.44 -18.90
C PHE A 42 -17.25 -12.34 -19.76
N ASP A 43 -16.92 -11.86 -20.96
CA ASP A 43 -15.97 -12.48 -21.85
C ASP A 43 -14.60 -11.82 -21.71
N TRP A 44 -13.59 -12.61 -21.38
CA TRP A 44 -12.21 -12.13 -21.26
C TRP A 44 -11.42 -12.38 -22.54
N GLN A 45 -10.96 -11.30 -23.16
CA GLN A 45 -10.16 -11.32 -24.37
C GLN A 45 -8.76 -10.79 -24.09
N PHE A 46 -7.73 -11.55 -24.47
CA PHE A 46 -6.35 -11.15 -24.23
C PHE A 46 -5.39 -11.76 -25.26
N ARG A 47 -4.15 -11.27 -25.28
CA ARG A 47 -3.04 -11.92 -25.99
C ARG A 47 -2.11 -12.56 -25.00
N ASP A 48 -1.79 -13.84 -25.23
CA ASP A 48 -0.84 -14.57 -24.40
C ASP A 48 0.62 -14.07 -24.60
N LYS A 49 1.57 -14.62 -23.82
CA LYS A 49 3.00 -14.28 -23.92
C LYS A 49 3.58 -14.45 -25.33
N LYS A 50 2.97 -15.29 -26.17
CA LYS A 50 3.33 -15.49 -27.58
C LYS A 50 2.54 -14.58 -28.52
N LYS A 51 1.87 -13.55 -28.00
CA LYS A 51 1.02 -12.61 -28.72
C LYS A 51 -0.20 -13.24 -29.44
N LYS A 52 -0.53 -14.51 -29.11
CA LYS A 52 -1.67 -15.20 -29.69
C LYS A 52 -2.96 -14.77 -29.01
N PHE A 53 -3.99 -14.43 -29.81
CA PHE A 53 -5.30 -14.05 -29.30
C PHE A 53 -5.96 -15.24 -28.57
N LYS A 54 -6.54 -14.95 -27.42
CA LYS A 54 -7.31 -15.88 -26.58
C LYS A 54 -8.63 -15.22 -26.19
N ARG A 55 -9.67 -16.05 -26.07
CA ARG A 55 -10.97 -15.63 -25.52
C ARG A 55 -11.46 -16.74 -24.58
N ILE A 56 -11.96 -16.33 -23.43
CA ILE A 56 -12.65 -17.19 -22.48
C ILE A 56 -14.00 -16.53 -22.22
N ASN A 57 -15.09 -17.25 -22.49
CA ASN A 57 -16.43 -16.71 -22.43
C ASN A 57 -17.11 -17.08 -21.09
N ASN A 58 -18.12 -16.29 -20.73
CA ASN A 58 -19.02 -16.55 -19.60
C ASN A 58 -18.30 -16.75 -18.23
N LEU A 59 -17.25 -15.99 -17.97
CA LEU A 59 -16.58 -16.00 -16.68
C LEU A 59 -17.37 -15.20 -15.64
N THR A 60 -17.58 -15.76 -14.46
CA THR A 60 -17.93 -14.96 -13.27
C THR A 60 -16.66 -14.32 -12.69
N ALA A 61 -16.81 -13.29 -11.84
CA ALA A 61 -15.67 -12.68 -11.15
C ALA A 61 -14.90 -13.70 -10.28
N LEU A 62 -15.60 -14.64 -9.64
CA LEU A 62 -14.99 -15.71 -8.84
C LEU A 62 -14.24 -16.73 -9.70
N ASP A 63 -14.80 -17.10 -10.88
CA ASP A 63 -14.07 -17.97 -11.82
C ASP A 63 -12.79 -17.31 -12.32
N PHE A 64 -12.85 -16.03 -12.66
CA PHE A 64 -11.69 -15.28 -13.08
C PHE A 64 -10.62 -15.26 -11.97
N TYR A 65 -11.01 -14.89 -10.74
CA TYR A 65 -10.10 -14.89 -9.60
C TYR A 65 -9.47 -16.25 -9.35
N SER A 66 -10.28 -17.30 -9.24
CA SER A 66 -9.78 -18.65 -8.87
C SER A 66 -8.92 -19.30 -9.95
N LYS A 67 -9.13 -18.97 -11.24
CA LYS A 67 -8.45 -19.64 -12.36
C LYS A 67 -7.32 -18.83 -12.98
N HIS A 68 -7.34 -17.48 -12.81
CA HIS A 68 -6.47 -16.58 -13.57
C HIS A 68 -5.72 -15.56 -12.69
N VAL A 69 -6.09 -15.44 -11.41
CA VAL A 69 -5.37 -14.61 -10.45
C VAL A 69 -4.53 -15.52 -9.56
N ASP A 70 -3.23 -15.62 -9.86
CA ASP A 70 -2.29 -16.50 -9.14
C ASP A 70 -1.75 -15.77 -7.87
N VAL A 71 -2.67 -15.36 -6.99
CA VAL A 71 -2.33 -14.73 -5.70
C VAL A 71 -3.12 -15.37 -4.58
N VAL A 72 -2.40 -15.96 -3.62
CA VAL A 72 -3.00 -16.52 -2.40
C VAL A 72 -2.93 -15.46 -1.29
N LEU A 73 -4.00 -14.66 -1.15
CA LEU A 73 -4.05 -13.54 -0.20
C LEU A 73 -3.79 -13.95 1.24
N LYS A 74 -4.29 -15.12 1.68
CA LYS A 74 -4.07 -15.65 3.05
C LYS A 74 -2.61 -15.93 3.40
N ASP A 75 -1.73 -16.01 2.39
CA ASP A 75 -0.30 -16.20 2.58
C ASP A 75 0.47 -14.87 2.61
N LYS A 76 -0.21 -13.75 2.35
CA LYS A 76 0.39 -12.41 2.47
C LYS A 76 0.34 -11.95 3.92
N VAL A 77 1.40 -11.27 4.33
CA VAL A 77 1.53 -10.63 5.63
C VAL A 77 1.92 -9.17 5.44
N CYS A 78 1.43 -8.36 6.34
CA CYS A 78 1.71 -6.94 6.36
C CYS A 78 2.73 -6.66 7.47
N LEU A 79 3.92 -6.24 7.11
CA LEU A 79 4.96 -5.82 8.03
C LEU A 79 5.00 -4.30 8.09
N ILE A 80 5.13 -3.77 9.30
CA ILE A 80 5.35 -2.34 9.52
C ILE A 80 6.67 -2.12 10.27
N HIS A 81 7.26 -0.94 10.07
CA HIS A 81 8.30 -0.43 10.94
C HIS A 81 7.82 0.86 11.60
N CYS A 82 7.36 0.73 12.83
CA CYS A 82 6.81 1.81 13.63
C CYS A 82 7.56 1.89 14.96
N PRO A 83 8.68 2.66 15.05
CA PRO A 83 9.54 2.72 16.22
C PRO A 83 9.01 3.66 17.32
N MET A 84 7.71 3.97 17.34
CA MET A 84 7.09 4.82 18.36
C MET A 84 7.21 4.18 19.75
N SER A 85 7.32 4.99 20.80
CA SER A 85 7.52 4.54 22.19
C SER A 85 6.41 3.62 22.72
N ASN A 86 5.21 3.71 22.16
CA ASN A 86 4.05 2.89 22.52
C ASN A 86 3.84 1.69 21.57
N LYS A 87 4.85 1.35 20.76
CA LYS A 87 4.82 0.24 19.80
C LYS A 87 6.05 -0.62 19.95
N GLU A 88 5.89 -1.79 20.53
CA GLU A 88 6.98 -2.76 20.69
C GLU A 88 7.29 -3.47 19.36
N MET A 89 8.57 -3.76 19.11
CA MET A 89 8.99 -4.58 17.98
C MET A 89 8.62 -6.04 18.21
N ASN A 90 8.37 -6.75 17.11
CA ASN A 90 7.93 -8.15 17.07
C ASN A 90 6.54 -8.40 17.67
N GLU A 91 5.75 -7.34 17.82
CA GLU A 91 4.36 -7.41 18.25
C GLU A 91 3.38 -7.16 17.10
N HIS A 92 2.14 -7.61 17.26
CA HIS A 92 1.08 -7.41 16.30
C HIS A 92 0.18 -6.25 16.69
N TYR A 93 -0.14 -5.43 15.70
CA TYR A 93 -1.01 -4.26 15.86
C TYR A 93 -2.16 -4.29 14.87
N THR A 94 -3.24 -3.64 15.23
CA THR A 94 -4.39 -3.39 14.36
C THR A 94 -4.79 -1.92 14.41
N VAL A 95 -5.58 -1.48 13.45
CA VAL A 95 -6.21 -0.16 13.48
C VAL A 95 -7.69 -0.35 13.76
N SER A 96 -8.14 0.15 14.91
CA SER A 96 -9.55 0.08 15.30
C SER A 96 -10.44 0.78 14.27
N TYR A 97 -11.54 0.15 13.91
CA TYR A 97 -12.57 0.69 13.00
C TYR A 97 -12.10 0.91 11.54
N LEU A 98 -10.96 0.38 11.13
CA LEU A 98 -10.48 0.49 9.75
C LEU A 98 -11.00 -0.64 8.84
N GLY A 99 -11.61 -1.68 9.37
CA GLY A 99 -12.18 -2.77 8.59
C GLY A 99 -13.25 -2.27 7.60
N ASN A 100 -13.17 -2.72 6.35
CA ASN A 100 -14.08 -2.35 5.27
C ASN A 100 -15.21 -3.36 5.03
N VAL A 101 -15.17 -4.51 5.71
CA VAL A 101 -16.16 -5.58 5.59
C VAL A 101 -16.65 -5.99 6.99
N THR A 102 -17.96 -5.93 7.21
CA THR A 102 -18.57 -6.40 8.45
C THR A 102 -18.39 -7.92 8.57
N GLY A 103 -17.78 -8.39 9.69
CA GLY A 103 -17.47 -9.80 9.90
C GLY A 103 -16.27 -10.33 9.13
N GLY A 104 -15.53 -9.46 8.43
CA GLY A 104 -14.24 -9.79 7.81
C GLY A 104 -13.10 -9.85 8.84
N ASP A 105 -11.95 -10.33 8.40
CA ASP A 105 -10.75 -10.42 9.23
C ASP A 105 -10.28 -9.03 9.68
N ALA A 106 -9.81 -8.95 10.92
CA ALA A 106 -9.16 -7.74 11.42
C ALA A 106 -7.83 -7.51 10.69
N ILE A 107 -7.53 -6.24 10.43
CA ILE A 107 -6.20 -5.85 9.92
C ILE A 107 -5.15 -6.27 10.93
N SER A 108 -4.08 -6.92 10.48
CA SER A 108 -2.98 -7.36 11.32
C SER A 108 -1.64 -6.89 10.72
N TYR A 109 -0.92 -6.08 11.48
CA TYR A 109 0.41 -5.58 11.17
C TYR A 109 1.44 -6.21 12.12
N GLY A 110 2.47 -6.84 11.59
CA GLY A 110 3.64 -7.23 12.38
C GLY A 110 4.64 -6.07 12.43
N ASN A 111 4.87 -5.50 13.63
CA ASN A 111 5.88 -4.44 13.81
C ASN A 111 7.26 -5.05 13.92
N VAL A 112 8.15 -4.74 12.99
CA VAL A 112 9.48 -5.36 12.90
C VAL A 112 10.56 -4.31 12.65
N GLU A 113 11.81 -4.67 12.91
CA GLU A 113 12.96 -3.85 12.54
C GLU A 113 13.01 -3.63 11.02
N ILE A 114 13.47 -2.45 10.61
CA ILE A 114 13.49 -2.05 9.20
C ILE A 114 14.30 -3.03 8.32
N GLU A 115 15.36 -3.60 8.87
CA GLU A 115 16.19 -4.59 8.19
C GLU A 115 15.44 -5.90 7.89
N VAL A 116 14.48 -6.28 8.72
CA VAL A 116 13.60 -7.42 8.45
C VAL A 116 12.73 -7.15 7.25
N MET A 117 12.13 -5.95 7.18
CA MET A 117 11.33 -5.52 6.02
C MET A 117 12.16 -5.51 4.73
N LYS A 118 13.36 -4.91 4.75
CA LYS A 118 14.26 -4.84 3.59
C LYS A 118 14.66 -6.24 3.10
N ARG A 119 15.08 -7.12 4.01
CA ARG A 119 15.45 -8.51 3.64
C ARG A 119 14.28 -9.27 3.00
N ALA A 120 13.09 -9.18 3.60
CA ALA A 120 11.91 -9.86 3.11
C ALA A 120 11.48 -9.31 1.74
N ALA A 121 11.46 -7.99 1.56
CA ALA A 121 11.19 -7.36 0.28
C ALA A 121 12.21 -7.74 -0.80
N ALA A 122 13.51 -7.75 -0.48
CA ALA A 122 14.56 -8.16 -1.41
C ALA A 122 14.44 -9.64 -1.82
N LYS A 123 14.09 -10.54 -0.88
CA LYS A 123 13.83 -11.96 -1.20
C LYS A 123 12.64 -12.12 -2.15
N SER A 124 11.54 -11.41 -1.89
CA SER A 124 10.34 -11.40 -2.74
C SER A 124 10.68 -10.96 -4.17
N ILE A 125 11.38 -9.83 -4.31
CA ILE A 125 11.78 -9.28 -5.62
C ILE A 125 12.73 -10.23 -6.36
N LYS A 126 13.71 -10.82 -5.68
CA LYS A 126 14.62 -11.81 -6.28
C LYS A 126 13.90 -13.07 -6.76
N ALA A 127 12.76 -13.41 -6.13
CA ALA A 127 11.91 -14.51 -6.58
C ALA A 127 10.93 -14.11 -7.71
N GLY A 128 10.99 -12.86 -8.18
CA GLY A 128 10.13 -12.33 -9.26
C GLY A 128 8.78 -11.81 -8.80
N GLU A 129 8.57 -11.64 -7.50
CA GLU A 129 7.34 -11.09 -6.92
C GLU A 129 7.56 -9.63 -6.49
N ALA A 130 6.81 -8.69 -7.10
CA ALA A 130 6.82 -7.29 -6.70
C ALA A 130 6.20 -7.12 -5.30
N VAL A 131 6.65 -6.09 -4.57
CA VAL A 131 6.24 -5.83 -3.19
C VAL A 131 5.44 -4.54 -3.11
N TRP A 132 4.20 -4.62 -2.66
CA TRP A 132 3.42 -3.45 -2.29
C TRP A 132 4.02 -2.83 -1.02
N PHE A 133 4.17 -1.50 -1.00
CA PHE A 133 4.70 -0.79 0.16
C PHE A 133 3.98 0.54 0.39
N GLY A 134 3.88 0.94 1.64
CA GLY A 134 3.33 2.21 2.09
C GLY A 134 4.41 3.14 2.62
N CYS A 135 4.32 4.43 2.28
CA CYS A 135 5.35 5.42 2.59
C CYS A 135 4.79 6.85 2.74
N ASP A 136 5.63 7.78 3.21
CA ASP A 136 5.37 9.21 3.11
C ASP A 136 6.03 9.78 1.84
N VAL A 137 5.33 9.66 0.71
CA VAL A 137 5.86 9.97 -0.62
C VAL A 137 6.25 11.43 -0.81
N GLY A 138 5.68 12.34 -0.04
CA GLY A 138 5.92 13.78 -0.18
C GLY A 138 7.28 14.26 0.37
N LYS A 139 7.98 13.41 1.12
CA LYS A 139 9.23 13.76 1.79
C LYS A 139 10.44 13.43 0.92
N MET A 140 11.38 14.38 0.77
CA MET A 140 12.66 14.19 0.08
C MET A 140 12.51 13.47 -1.27
N PHE A 141 11.58 13.98 -2.10
CA PHE A 141 11.19 13.42 -3.39
C PHE A 141 11.18 14.48 -4.48
N HIS A 142 11.89 14.24 -5.57
CA HIS A 142 11.82 15.05 -6.79
C HIS A 142 11.00 14.35 -7.85
N ARG A 143 9.77 14.81 -8.05
CA ARG A 143 8.76 14.12 -8.86
C ARG A 143 9.16 13.96 -10.33
N ASP A 144 9.68 15.01 -10.95
CA ASP A 144 10.02 15.00 -12.39
C ASP A 144 11.22 14.09 -12.68
N LEU A 145 12.23 14.12 -11.81
CA LEU A 145 13.38 13.21 -11.89
C LEU A 145 13.02 11.78 -11.46
N GLY A 146 11.95 11.59 -10.71
CA GLY A 146 11.58 10.28 -10.14
C GLY A 146 12.60 9.78 -9.11
N VAL A 147 13.15 10.67 -8.28
CA VAL A 147 14.20 10.33 -7.31
C VAL A 147 13.73 10.61 -5.89
N MET A 148 13.87 9.60 -5.04
CA MET A 148 13.62 9.63 -3.60
C MET A 148 14.96 9.40 -2.88
N ASP A 149 15.54 10.47 -2.29
CA ASP A 149 16.86 10.41 -1.67
C ASP A 149 16.94 11.39 -0.49
N MET A 150 17.52 10.94 0.62
CA MET A 150 17.71 11.77 1.80
C MET A 150 18.67 12.95 1.55
N ASN A 151 19.51 12.87 0.54
CA ASN A 151 20.44 13.93 0.14
C ASN A 151 19.93 14.76 -1.05
N LEU A 152 18.62 14.70 -1.36
CA LEU A 152 18.05 15.41 -2.50
C LEU A 152 18.16 16.94 -2.34
N TYR A 153 18.00 17.43 -1.11
CA TYR A 153 18.11 18.82 -0.73
C TYR A 153 19.00 18.94 0.50
N ASP A 154 20.03 19.76 0.44
CA ASP A 154 20.91 20.06 1.57
C ASP A 154 20.38 21.28 2.34
N PHE A 155 19.31 21.09 3.08
CA PHE A 155 18.71 22.15 3.89
C PHE A 155 19.61 22.58 5.06
N GLU A 156 20.43 21.67 5.59
CA GLU A 156 21.35 21.95 6.69
C GLU A 156 22.41 22.96 6.25
N LEU A 157 23.00 22.74 5.06
CA LEU A 157 23.95 23.67 4.46
C LEU A 157 23.27 25.00 4.13
N LEU A 158 22.05 24.98 3.55
CA LEU A 158 21.36 26.17 3.10
C LEU A 158 20.96 27.10 4.27
N PHE A 159 20.47 26.52 5.36
CA PHE A 159 19.95 27.25 6.50
C PHE A 159 20.92 27.33 7.70
N ASN A 160 22.10 26.71 7.57
CA ASN A 160 23.09 26.60 8.65
C ASN A 160 22.50 26.10 9.97
N THR A 161 21.70 25.06 9.88
CA THR A 161 21.01 24.44 11.02
C THR A 161 20.94 22.93 10.82
N GLU A 162 20.74 22.18 11.91
CA GLU A 162 20.58 20.72 11.86
C GLU A 162 19.11 20.33 12.10
N PHE A 163 18.59 19.41 11.28
CA PHE A 163 17.26 18.81 11.45
C PHE A 163 17.42 17.45 12.11
N LYS A 164 17.14 17.37 13.42
CA LYS A 164 17.52 16.22 14.28
C LYS A 164 16.39 15.22 14.54
N MET A 165 15.20 15.40 13.95
CA MET A 165 14.12 14.45 14.16
C MET A 165 14.43 13.14 13.44
N ASP A 166 14.55 12.05 14.20
CA ASP A 166 14.58 10.69 13.66
C ASP A 166 13.17 10.22 13.27
N LYS A 167 13.07 9.06 12.64
CA LYS A 167 11.81 8.45 12.21
C LYS A 167 10.81 8.28 13.36
N LYS A 168 11.30 7.91 14.56
CA LYS A 168 10.48 7.78 15.76
C LYS A 168 9.81 9.10 16.11
N ALA A 169 10.59 10.16 16.26
CA ALA A 169 10.09 11.49 16.61
C ALA A 169 9.15 12.04 15.53
N LYS A 170 9.46 11.85 14.24
CA LYS A 170 8.59 12.25 13.13
C LYS A 170 7.22 11.58 13.21
N LEU A 171 7.15 10.30 13.55
CA LEU A 171 5.89 9.58 13.71
C LEU A 171 5.14 9.99 14.99
N GLU A 172 5.83 10.12 16.13
CA GLU A 172 5.22 10.48 17.42
C GLU A 172 4.62 11.89 17.40
N TYR A 173 5.25 12.83 16.71
CA TYR A 173 4.82 14.22 16.66
C TYR A 173 4.11 14.61 15.37
N GLY A 174 3.84 13.66 14.47
CA GLY A 174 3.03 13.86 13.27
C GLY A 174 3.72 14.65 12.16
N ASP A 175 5.06 14.73 12.15
CA ASP A 175 5.81 15.31 11.04
C ASP A 175 5.78 14.38 9.80
N SER A 176 5.63 13.08 10.00
CA SER A 176 5.53 12.10 8.93
C SER A 176 4.42 11.08 9.19
N ILE A 177 3.69 10.74 8.13
CA ILE A 177 2.60 9.77 8.14
C ILE A 177 2.60 9.00 6.81
N MET A 178 2.01 7.81 6.79
CA MET A 178 1.82 7.07 5.54
C MET A 178 0.78 7.77 4.66
N THR A 179 1.19 8.27 3.51
CA THR A 179 0.35 9.05 2.59
C THR A 179 0.09 8.37 1.27
N HIS A 180 0.91 7.40 0.87
CA HIS A 180 0.87 6.80 -0.47
C HIS A 180 1.36 5.35 -0.47
N ALA A 181 0.90 4.60 -1.46
CA ALA A 181 1.32 3.23 -1.70
C ALA A 181 1.81 3.04 -3.15
N MET A 182 2.87 2.25 -3.31
CA MET A 182 3.51 1.96 -4.60
C MET A 182 4.01 0.51 -4.63
N LEU A 183 4.69 0.12 -5.71
CA LEU A 183 5.31 -1.21 -5.84
C LEU A 183 6.84 -1.10 -5.90
N LEU A 184 7.53 -1.91 -5.11
CA LEU A 184 8.94 -2.22 -5.29
C LEU A 184 9.07 -3.29 -6.38
N THR A 185 9.78 -2.99 -7.46
CA THR A 185 9.87 -3.88 -8.63
C THR A 185 11.29 -4.37 -8.93
N ALA A 186 12.32 -3.71 -8.37
CA ALA A 186 13.69 -4.19 -8.41
C ALA A 186 14.48 -3.67 -7.19
N VAL A 187 15.58 -4.33 -6.88
CA VAL A 187 16.52 -3.93 -5.82
C VAL A 187 17.96 -4.11 -6.32
N ASP A 188 18.79 -3.10 -6.08
CA ASP A 188 20.23 -3.17 -6.27
C ASP A 188 20.89 -3.55 -4.94
N MET A 189 21.71 -4.59 -4.96
CA MET A 189 22.31 -5.18 -3.76
C MET A 189 23.84 -5.18 -3.85
N LYS A 190 24.49 -4.89 -2.73
CA LYS A 190 25.92 -5.12 -2.54
C LYS A 190 26.11 -6.15 -1.44
N GLY A 191 26.39 -7.39 -1.84
CA GLY A 191 26.36 -8.51 -0.89
C GLY A 191 24.96 -8.75 -0.34
N SER A 192 24.79 -8.62 0.95
CA SER A 192 23.49 -8.75 1.65
C SER A 192 22.76 -7.42 1.83
N GLU A 193 23.40 -6.29 1.55
CA GLU A 193 22.86 -4.94 1.78
C GLU A 193 22.16 -4.40 0.54
N SER A 194 20.97 -3.84 0.71
CA SER A 194 20.28 -3.06 -0.32
C SER A 194 20.92 -1.68 -0.46
N ILE A 195 21.03 -1.20 -1.69
CA ILE A 195 21.60 0.13 -2.00
C ILE A 195 20.51 1.07 -2.50
N LYS A 196 19.66 0.57 -3.40
CA LYS A 196 18.57 1.33 -3.99
C LYS A 196 17.51 0.41 -4.54
N TRP A 197 16.32 0.97 -4.73
CA TRP A 197 15.11 0.27 -5.14
C TRP A 197 14.50 0.94 -6.37
N ARG A 198 13.98 0.15 -7.30
CA ARG A 198 13.13 0.65 -8.37
C ARG A 198 11.67 0.54 -7.94
N ILE A 199 10.95 1.63 -8.12
CA ILE A 199 9.54 1.76 -7.75
C ILE A 199 8.71 1.93 -9.02
N GLU A 200 7.55 1.30 -9.06
CA GLU A 200 6.49 1.57 -10.02
C GLU A 200 5.36 2.32 -9.31
N ASN A 201 4.99 3.48 -9.87
CA ASN A 201 3.95 4.34 -9.33
C ASN A 201 2.71 4.35 -10.25
N SER A 202 1.55 4.68 -9.68
CA SER A 202 0.25 4.71 -10.38
C SER A 202 -0.07 6.06 -11.06
N TRP A 203 0.87 7.02 -11.11
CA TRP A 203 0.63 8.37 -11.65
C TRP A 203 0.86 8.50 -13.17
N GLY A 204 0.91 7.37 -13.89
CA GLY A 204 1.19 7.34 -15.33
C GLY A 204 2.66 7.55 -15.66
N GLU A 205 2.96 7.79 -16.95
CA GLU A 205 4.34 7.77 -17.47
C GLU A 205 5.08 9.10 -17.35
N LYS A 206 4.46 10.18 -16.85
CA LYS A 206 5.03 11.54 -16.86
C LYS A 206 6.12 11.78 -15.80
N GLY A 207 6.18 10.97 -14.75
CA GLY A 207 7.19 11.12 -13.69
C GLY A 207 8.28 10.05 -13.81
N GLY A 208 9.52 10.42 -13.50
CA GLY A 208 10.65 9.51 -13.58
C GLY A 208 10.90 8.92 -14.96
N ASP A 209 11.32 7.65 -15.03
CA ASP A 209 11.48 6.92 -16.29
C ASP A 209 10.20 6.12 -16.59
N LYS A 210 9.26 6.73 -17.34
CA LYS A 210 7.98 6.13 -17.75
C LYS A 210 7.17 5.57 -16.57
N GLY A 211 7.08 6.34 -15.49
CA GLY A 211 6.37 5.96 -14.27
C GLY A 211 7.19 5.16 -13.27
N TYR A 212 8.43 4.80 -13.61
CA TYR A 212 9.38 4.17 -12.68
C TYR A 212 10.23 5.22 -11.98
N MET A 213 10.53 4.99 -10.71
CA MET A 213 11.27 5.89 -9.85
C MET A 213 12.41 5.15 -9.16
N LEU A 214 13.43 5.89 -8.74
CA LEU A 214 14.55 5.42 -7.94
C LEU A 214 14.37 5.86 -6.49
N MET A 215 14.56 4.96 -5.57
CA MET A 215 14.58 5.22 -4.13
C MET A 215 15.89 4.71 -3.54
N THR A 216 16.60 5.55 -2.78
CA THR A 216 17.79 5.11 -2.05
C THR A 216 17.40 4.31 -0.81
N ASP A 217 18.30 3.46 -0.34
CA ASP A 217 18.07 2.63 0.85
C ASP A 217 17.86 3.48 2.12
N LYS A 218 18.57 4.60 2.24
CA LYS A 218 18.39 5.56 3.33
C LYS A 218 17.00 6.19 3.33
N TRP A 219 16.43 6.44 2.15
CA TRP A 219 15.07 6.94 2.05
C TRP A 219 14.06 5.85 2.45
N PHE A 220 14.32 4.58 2.06
CA PHE A 220 13.52 3.45 2.51
C PHE A 220 13.48 3.39 4.04
N ASP A 221 14.65 3.47 4.69
CA ASP A 221 14.74 3.43 6.16
C ASP A 221 13.89 4.51 6.82
N GLU A 222 13.91 5.71 6.27
CA GLU A 222 13.28 6.87 6.90
C GLU A 222 11.78 6.95 6.63
N TYR A 223 11.32 6.73 5.38
CA TYR A 223 9.95 7.05 4.96
C TYR A 223 9.12 5.87 4.50
N THR A 224 9.65 4.64 4.51
CA THR A 224 8.84 3.43 4.28
C THR A 224 8.31 2.92 5.62
N TYR A 225 7.00 2.70 5.68
CA TYR A 225 6.31 2.30 6.90
C TYR A 225 5.72 0.91 6.84
N GLU A 226 5.43 0.40 5.65
CA GLU A 226 4.69 -0.84 5.45
C GLU A 226 5.17 -1.57 4.20
N VAL A 227 5.23 -2.90 4.26
CA VAL A 227 5.38 -3.77 3.09
C VAL A 227 4.42 -4.95 3.20
N VAL A 228 3.88 -5.38 2.06
CA VAL A 228 3.08 -6.60 1.97
C VAL A 228 3.84 -7.65 1.18
N ILE A 229 4.13 -8.75 1.83
CA ILE A 229 4.93 -9.85 1.29
C ILE A 229 4.27 -11.21 1.53
N ASP A 230 4.72 -12.23 0.82
CA ASP A 230 4.38 -13.61 1.16
C ASP A 230 5.16 -14.05 2.41
N LYS A 231 4.48 -14.70 3.35
CA LYS A 231 5.08 -15.16 4.62
C LYS A 231 6.27 -16.12 4.42
N LYS A 232 6.38 -16.81 3.25
CA LYS A 232 7.53 -17.65 2.90
C LYS A 232 8.86 -16.89 2.84
N TYR A 233 8.83 -15.54 2.75
CA TYR A 233 10.03 -14.69 2.69
C TYR A 233 10.47 -14.15 4.05
N LEU A 234 9.76 -14.47 5.15
CA LEU A 234 10.10 -14.02 6.51
C LEU A 234 11.30 -14.76 7.11
N GLY A 235 11.56 -15.99 6.69
CA GLY A 235 12.62 -16.84 7.23
C GLY A 235 14.03 -16.58 6.69
#